data_379e6e4d6d0a9f5093bd5baf58a90d00
#
_entry.id   379e6e4d6d0a9f5093bd5baf58a90d00
#
_cell.length_a   1.000
_cell.length_b   1.000
_cell.length_c   1.000
_cell.angle_alpha   90.00
_cell.angle_beta   90.00
_cell.angle_gamma   90.00
#
_symmetry.space_group_name_H-M   'P 1'
#
loop_
_entity.id
_entity.type
_entity.pdbx_description
1 polymer ?
#
loop_
_entity_poly.entity_id
_entity_poly.type
_entity_poly.pdbx_seq_one_letter_code
_entity_poly.pdbx_strand_id
1 'polypeptide(L)'
;MIYDVVSFSHIIETETIMEERKAEYFASLMLLGNLLPYYTELPEMDFLSKIFHCMDTFSAPYKAVLIALYEGAVQNENQKLMSLIKENFDNSFSDLADRFRKLGLDDNLVRPSYVINVGILQAKIQERIKQDPDLNYNYENEQFLSNIIREANLMTEEKNA
;
A
#
# COMPACT_ATOMS: atom_id res chain seq x y z
N MET A 1 -9.43 17.67 -11.57
CA MET A 1 -9.36 16.21 -11.55
C MET A 1 -8.50 15.65 -10.43
N ILE A 2 -7.23 16.04 -10.27
CA ILE A 2 -6.36 15.65 -9.11
C ILE A 2 -7.01 15.92 -7.75
N TYR A 3 -7.81 17.00 -7.65
CA TYR A 3 -8.49 17.39 -6.42
C TYR A 3 -9.60 16.44 -5.95
N ASP A 4 -10.26 15.73 -6.89
CA ASP A 4 -11.33 14.79 -6.51
C ASP A 4 -10.79 13.51 -5.88
N VAL A 5 -9.62 13.05 -6.29
CA VAL A 5 -8.96 11.87 -5.69
C VAL A 5 -8.50 12.18 -4.27
N VAL A 6 -8.06 13.43 -4.05
CA VAL A 6 -7.60 13.92 -2.73
C VAL A 6 -8.75 14.08 -1.72
N SER A 7 -9.97 14.28 -2.21
CA SER A 7 -11.16 14.47 -1.35
C SER A 7 -11.69 13.20 -0.67
N PHE A 8 -11.09 12.03 -0.92
CA PHE A 8 -11.52 10.77 -0.31
C PHE A 8 -11.29 10.66 1.20
N SER A 9 -10.34 11.39 1.75
CA SER A 9 -10.10 11.39 3.19
C SER A 9 -10.55 12.72 3.81
N HIS A 10 -11.30 12.65 4.89
CA HIS A 10 -11.73 13.82 5.69
C HIS A 10 -10.59 14.40 6.56
N ILE A 11 -9.32 14.10 6.22
CA ILE A 11 -8.17 14.60 6.97
C ILE A 11 -7.90 16.05 6.53
N ILE A 12 -7.71 16.94 7.49
CA ILE A 12 -7.16 18.28 7.24
C ILE A 12 -5.76 18.11 6.69
N GLU A 13 -5.61 18.36 5.39
CA GLU A 13 -4.37 18.09 4.68
C GLU A 13 -3.32 19.15 4.96
N THR A 14 -2.16 18.70 5.43
CA THR A 14 -0.95 19.51 5.43
C THR A 14 -0.36 19.54 4.02
N GLU A 15 0.41 20.56 3.69
CA GLU A 15 1.07 20.69 2.38
C GLU A 15 1.92 19.45 2.01
N THR A 16 2.59 18.85 3.02
CA THR A 16 3.38 17.62 2.86
C THR A 16 2.53 16.43 2.43
N ILE A 17 1.35 16.24 3.04
CA ILE A 17 0.42 15.15 2.69
C ILE A 17 -0.09 15.33 1.25
N MET A 18 -0.33 16.57 0.81
CA MET A 18 -0.75 16.86 -0.56
C MET A 18 0.34 16.48 -1.58
N GLU A 19 1.60 16.76 -1.29
CA GLU A 19 2.71 16.41 -2.19
C GLU A 19 2.92 14.90 -2.25
N GLU A 20 2.83 14.18 -1.14
CA GLU A 20 2.89 12.72 -1.11
C GLU A 20 1.78 12.09 -1.95
N ARG A 21 0.55 12.58 -1.82
CA ARG A 21 -0.59 12.09 -2.63
C ARG A 21 -0.44 12.38 -4.12
N LYS A 22 0.10 13.54 -4.49
CA LYS A 22 0.41 13.84 -5.89
C LYS A 22 1.45 12.88 -6.44
N ALA A 23 2.47 12.55 -5.64
CA ALA A 23 3.51 11.60 -6.03
C ALA A 23 2.94 10.17 -6.19
N GLU A 24 2.10 9.71 -5.27
CA GLU A 24 1.41 8.42 -5.36
C GLU A 24 0.50 8.35 -6.59
N TYR A 25 -0.27 9.39 -6.84
CA TYR A 25 -1.12 9.51 -8.01
C TYR A 25 -0.31 9.44 -9.31
N PHE A 26 0.76 10.23 -9.41
CA PHE A 26 1.64 10.24 -10.57
C PHE A 26 2.28 8.86 -10.80
N ALA A 27 2.81 8.24 -9.74
CA ALA A 27 3.40 6.92 -9.81
C ALA A 27 2.39 5.87 -10.29
N SER A 28 1.14 5.91 -9.79
CA SER A 28 0.08 5.00 -10.22
C SER A 28 -0.24 5.13 -11.70
N LEU A 29 -0.35 6.35 -12.21
CA LEU A 29 -0.59 6.59 -13.63
C LEU A 29 0.57 6.17 -14.53
N MET A 30 1.81 6.41 -14.10
CA MET A 30 3.01 6.03 -14.85
C MET A 30 3.20 4.52 -14.92
N LEU A 31 2.91 3.80 -13.83
CA LEU A 31 3.12 2.37 -13.72
C LEU A 31 1.97 1.54 -14.30
N LEU A 32 0.73 1.99 -14.13
CA LEU A 32 -0.47 1.21 -14.46
C LEU A 32 -1.17 1.71 -15.72
N GLY A 33 -0.94 2.96 -16.13
CA GLY A 33 -1.60 3.54 -17.28
C GLY A 33 -3.14 3.47 -17.19
N ASN A 34 -3.80 3.16 -18.31
CA ASN A 34 -5.25 2.94 -18.34
C ASN A 34 -5.59 1.48 -17.98
N LEU A 35 -5.89 1.22 -16.71
CA LEU A 35 -6.21 -0.11 -16.20
C LEU A 35 -7.65 -0.55 -16.51
N LEU A 36 -8.54 0.37 -16.90
CA LEU A 36 -9.96 0.12 -17.09
C LEU A 36 -10.27 -0.99 -18.12
N PRO A 37 -9.63 -1.07 -19.30
CA PRO A 37 -9.87 -2.15 -20.24
C PRO A 37 -9.63 -3.51 -19.63
N TYR A 38 -8.49 -3.73 -18.97
CA TYR A 38 -8.18 -4.98 -18.30
C TYR A 38 -9.23 -5.34 -17.24
N TYR A 39 -9.61 -4.38 -16.38
CA TYR A 39 -10.64 -4.59 -15.37
C TYR A 39 -11.99 -5.00 -15.96
N THR A 40 -12.37 -4.44 -17.10
CA THR A 40 -13.65 -4.75 -17.75
C THR A 40 -13.67 -6.11 -18.45
N GLU A 41 -12.51 -6.59 -18.92
CA GLU A 41 -12.34 -7.90 -19.56
C GLU A 41 -12.28 -9.06 -18.56
N LEU A 42 -12.04 -8.77 -17.28
CA LEU A 42 -12.06 -9.82 -16.23
C LEU A 42 -13.43 -10.50 -16.17
N PRO A 43 -13.46 -11.83 -15.90
CA PRO A 43 -14.71 -12.58 -15.72
C PRO A 43 -15.67 -11.91 -14.74
N GLU A 44 -16.95 -12.29 -14.80
CA GLU A 44 -17.94 -11.79 -13.84
C GLU A 44 -17.61 -12.30 -12.43
N MET A 45 -17.23 -11.38 -11.55
CA MET A 45 -16.91 -11.61 -10.16
C MET A 45 -17.16 -10.32 -9.38
N ASP A 46 -17.11 -10.37 -8.05
CA ASP A 46 -17.29 -9.18 -7.20
C ASP A 46 -16.16 -8.15 -7.40
N PHE A 47 -16.45 -6.92 -6.99
CA PHE A 47 -15.53 -5.78 -7.17
C PHE A 47 -14.14 -6.03 -6.59
N LEU A 48 -14.08 -6.51 -5.33
CA LEU A 48 -12.80 -6.71 -4.64
C LEU A 48 -11.97 -7.82 -5.30
N SER A 49 -12.61 -8.91 -5.72
CA SER A 49 -11.92 -9.98 -6.46
C SER A 49 -11.29 -9.47 -7.74
N LYS A 50 -11.99 -8.61 -8.51
CA LYS A 50 -11.40 -7.94 -9.69
C LYS A 50 -10.21 -7.06 -9.33
N ILE A 51 -10.28 -6.31 -8.23
CA ILE A 51 -9.16 -5.49 -7.74
C ILE A 51 -7.95 -6.36 -7.39
N PHE A 52 -8.15 -7.49 -6.71
CA PHE A 52 -7.06 -8.41 -6.37
C PHE A 52 -6.41 -9.04 -7.61
N HIS A 53 -7.19 -9.36 -8.65
CA HIS A 53 -6.62 -9.76 -9.94
C HIS A 53 -5.78 -8.66 -10.60
N CYS A 54 -6.22 -7.41 -10.52
CA CYS A 54 -5.41 -6.28 -10.99
C CYS A 54 -4.12 -6.12 -10.18
N MET A 55 -4.18 -6.24 -8.85
CA MET A 55 -3.00 -6.18 -7.98
C MET A 55 -1.97 -7.25 -8.36
N ASP A 56 -2.42 -8.49 -8.54
CA ASP A 56 -1.58 -9.62 -8.92
C ASP A 56 -0.93 -9.42 -10.29
N THR A 57 -1.75 -9.16 -11.31
CA THR A 57 -1.29 -9.01 -12.70
C THR A 57 -0.29 -7.87 -12.89
N PHE A 58 -0.51 -6.74 -12.23
CA PHE A 58 0.31 -5.54 -12.38
C PHE A 58 1.33 -5.38 -11.24
N SER A 59 1.41 -6.32 -10.31
CA SER A 59 2.27 -6.25 -9.12
C SER A 59 2.13 -4.92 -8.37
N ALA A 60 0.90 -4.44 -8.24
CA ALA A 60 0.62 -3.09 -7.75
C ALA A 60 -0.12 -3.08 -6.41
N PRO A 61 0.16 -2.10 -5.52
CA PRO A 61 -0.55 -1.92 -4.27
C PRO A 61 -2.04 -1.61 -4.49
N TYR A 62 -2.88 -2.00 -3.52
CA TYR A 62 -4.33 -1.82 -3.56
C TYR A 62 -4.76 -0.39 -3.94
N LYS A 63 -4.26 0.61 -3.24
CA LYS A 63 -4.62 2.01 -3.50
C LYS A 63 -4.15 2.50 -4.86
N ALA A 64 -2.99 2.04 -5.35
CA ALA A 64 -2.51 2.40 -6.69
C ALA A 64 -3.44 1.88 -7.78
N VAL A 65 -3.93 0.63 -7.64
CA VAL A 65 -4.93 0.05 -8.55
C VAL A 65 -6.23 0.87 -8.53
N LEU A 66 -6.73 1.24 -7.35
CA LEU A 66 -7.96 2.03 -7.22
C LEU A 66 -7.83 3.43 -7.84
N ILE A 67 -6.68 4.09 -7.66
CA ILE A 67 -6.41 5.42 -8.26
C ILE A 67 -6.43 5.32 -9.79
N ALA A 68 -5.70 4.35 -10.37
CA ALA A 68 -5.65 4.17 -11.81
C ALA A 68 -7.03 3.85 -12.41
N LEU A 69 -7.82 3.00 -11.74
CA LEU A 69 -9.19 2.69 -12.16
C LEU A 69 -10.13 3.88 -12.03
N TYR A 70 -9.97 4.69 -10.99
CA TYR A 70 -10.78 5.89 -10.81
C TYR A 70 -10.60 6.87 -11.97
N GLU A 71 -9.36 7.11 -12.38
CA GLU A 71 -9.08 7.96 -13.54
C GLU A 71 -9.70 7.41 -14.84
N GLY A 72 -9.58 6.11 -15.07
CA GLY A 72 -10.24 5.47 -16.21
C GLY A 72 -11.77 5.59 -16.14
N ALA A 73 -12.36 5.46 -14.94
CA ALA A 73 -13.79 5.63 -14.72
C ALA A 73 -14.25 7.08 -14.95
N VAL A 74 -13.46 8.07 -14.52
CA VAL A 74 -13.73 9.50 -14.78
C VAL A 74 -13.71 9.80 -16.28
N GLN A 75 -12.69 9.34 -17.01
CA GLN A 75 -12.56 9.54 -18.44
C GLN A 75 -13.72 8.93 -19.25
N ASN A 76 -14.30 7.83 -18.73
CA ASN A 76 -15.41 7.14 -19.38
C ASN A 76 -16.78 7.44 -18.73
N GLU A 77 -16.86 8.44 -17.86
CA GLU A 77 -18.08 8.88 -17.18
C GLU A 77 -18.81 7.73 -16.41
N ASN A 78 -18.06 6.72 -15.95
CA ASN A 78 -18.60 5.54 -15.27
C ASN A 78 -18.86 5.82 -13.79
N GLN A 79 -19.99 6.47 -13.50
CA GLN A 79 -20.39 6.88 -12.15
C GLN A 79 -20.52 5.70 -11.18
N LYS A 80 -20.98 4.53 -11.67
CA LYS A 80 -21.12 3.33 -10.84
C LYS A 80 -19.75 2.85 -10.33
N LEU A 81 -18.77 2.77 -11.21
CA LEU A 81 -17.42 2.35 -10.84
C LEU A 81 -16.75 3.37 -9.92
N MET A 82 -16.94 4.67 -10.19
CA MET A 82 -16.43 5.74 -9.33
C MET A 82 -16.97 5.62 -7.90
N SER A 83 -18.28 5.34 -7.72
CA SER A 83 -18.89 5.14 -6.41
C SER A 83 -18.33 3.92 -5.70
N LEU A 84 -18.21 2.77 -6.39
CA LEU A 84 -17.63 1.56 -5.83
C LEU A 84 -16.19 1.76 -5.37
N ILE A 85 -15.38 2.48 -6.14
CA ILE A 85 -14.01 2.80 -5.76
C ILE A 85 -13.99 3.66 -4.50
N LYS A 86 -14.83 4.71 -4.43
CA LYS A 86 -14.94 5.59 -3.26
C LYS A 86 -15.30 4.81 -2.00
N GLU A 87 -16.31 3.96 -2.08
CA GLU A 87 -16.77 3.15 -0.95
C GLU A 87 -15.70 2.20 -0.40
N ASN A 88 -14.78 1.76 -1.26
CA ASN A 88 -13.77 0.76 -0.91
C ASN A 88 -12.35 1.32 -0.74
N PHE A 89 -12.14 2.63 -0.91
CA PHE A 89 -10.80 3.22 -0.95
C PHE A 89 -10.00 3.06 0.35
N ASP A 90 -10.68 3.17 1.48
CA ASP A 90 -10.05 3.08 2.80
C ASP A 90 -10.11 1.68 3.43
N ASN A 91 -10.50 0.66 2.65
CA ASN A 91 -10.48 -0.70 3.12
C ASN A 91 -9.06 -1.14 3.48
N SER A 92 -8.93 -1.82 4.63
CA SER A 92 -7.73 -2.51 5.05
C SER A 92 -8.03 -4.01 5.23
N PHE A 93 -7.09 -4.87 4.85
CA PHE A 93 -7.28 -6.31 4.85
C PHE A 93 -6.19 -6.97 5.68
N SER A 94 -6.57 -7.53 6.83
CA SER A 94 -5.66 -8.35 7.64
C SER A 94 -5.45 -9.76 7.06
N ASP A 95 -6.38 -10.22 6.20
CA ASP A 95 -6.45 -11.54 5.59
C ASP A 95 -6.13 -11.55 4.09
N LEU A 96 -5.41 -10.54 3.59
CA LEU A 96 -5.18 -10.33 2.15
C LEU A 96 -4.51 -11.54 1.48
N ALA A 97 -3.50 -12.14 2.11
CA ALA A 97 -2.83 -13.33 1.58
C ALA A 97 -3.77 -14.54 1.46
N ASP A 98 -4.71 -14.71 2.41
CA ASP A 98 -5.71 -15.78 2.34
C ASP A 98 -6.72 -15.55 1.22
N ARG A 99 -7.11 -14.31 0.97
CA ARG A 99 -7.99 -13.94 -0.15
C ARG A 99 -7.31 -14.21 -1.49
N PHE A 100 -6.03 -13.86 -1.63
CA PHE A 100 -5.25 -14.16 -2.83
C PHE A 100 -5.20 -15.66 -3.10
N ARG A 101 -4.87 -16.47 -2.08
CA ARG A 101 -4.85 -17.94 -2.21
C ARG A 101 -6.20 -18.53 -2.59
N LYS A 102 -7.31 -18.03 -2.04
CA LYS A 102 -8.67 -18.48 -2.39
C LYS A 102 -9.03 -18.19 -3.85
N LEU A 103 -8.49 -17.12 -4.41
CA LEU A 103 -8.66 -16.75 -5.82
C LEU A 103 -7.64 -17.42 -6.75
N GLY A 104 -6.68 -18.19 -6.22
CA GLY A 104 -5.60 -18.80 -6.99
C GLY A 104 -4.55 -17.82 -7.49
N LEU A 105 -4.42 -16.65 -6.84
CA LEU A 105 -3.46 -15.59 -7.16
C LEU A 105 -2.15 -15.80 -6.40
N ASP A 106 -1.06 -15.19 -6.91
CA ASP A 106 0.24 -15.22 -6.23
C ASP A 106 0.21 -14.33 -4.97
N ASP A 107 0.34 -14.97 -3.80
CA ASP A 107 0.32 -14.27 -2.52
C ASP A 107 1.69 -13.72 -2.07
N ASN A 108 2.75 -13.89 -2.86
CA ASN A 108 4.10 -13.41 -2.50
C ASN A 108 4.17 -11.90 -2.30
N LEU A 109 3.41 -11.13 -3.10
CA LEU A 109 3.37 -9.67 -3.00
C LEU A 109 2.62 -9.16 -1.76
N VAL A 110 1.73 -9.96 -1.21
CA VAL A 110 0.85 -9.57 -0.09
C VAL A 110 1.20 -10.28 1.21
N ARG A 111 2.15 -11.20 1.19
CA ARG A 111 2.71 -11.78 2.41
C ARG A 111 3.59 -10.77 3.10
N PRO A 112 3.48 -10.64 4.42
CA PRO A 112 4.46 -9.89 5.18
C PRO A 112 5.87 -10.41 4.87
N SER A 113 6.76 -9.54 4.44
CA SER A 113 8.18 -9.89 4.28
C SER A 113 8.80 -10.02 5.67
N TYR A 114 8.99 -11.25 6.14
CA TYR A 114 9.67 -11.52 7.41
C TYR A 114 11.20 -11.41 7.33
N VAL A 115 11.75 -11.09 6.16
CA VAL A 115 13.18 -10.86 5.98
C VAL A 115 13.51 -9.40 6.27
N ILE A 116 13.20 -8.94 7.47
CA ILE A 116 13.82 -7.73 8.00
C ILE A 116 15.18 -8.16 8.52
N ASN A 117 16.25 -7.77 7.85
CA ASN A 117 17.58 -7.98 8.40
C ASN A 117 17.82 -6.91 9.48
N VAL A 118 17.14 -7.11 10.62
CA VAL A 118 17.16 -6.20 11.77
C VAL A 118 18.58 -5.93 12.23
N GLY A 119 19.48 -6.92 12.11
CA GLY A 119 20.88 -6.78 12.45
C GLY A 119 21.61 -5.75 11.59
N ILE A 120 21.37 -5.72 10.27
CA ILE A 120 21.98 -4.70 9.38
C ILE A 120 21.41 -3.31 9.70
N LEU A 121 20.10 -3.21 9.92
CA LEU A 121 19.46 -1.94 10.28
C LEU A 121 20.01 -1.40 11.60
N GLN A 122 20.10 -2.26 12.61
CA GLN A 122 20.68 -1.94 13.91
C GLN A 122 22.13 -1.44 13.80
N ALA A 123 22.96 -2.15 13.05
CA ALA A 123 24.36 -1.77 12.86
C ALA A 123 24.46 -0.38 12.18
N LYS A 124 23.66 -0.11 11.14
CA LYS A 124 23.63 1.19 10.46
C LYS A 124 23.16 2.32 11.37
N ILE A 125 22.12 2.11 12.17
CA ILE A 125 21.62 3.12 13.12
C ILE A 125 22.70 3.41 14.17
N GLN A 126 23.31 2.38 14.75
CA GLN A 126 24.38 2.55 15.75
C GLN A 126 25.63 3.25 15.17
N GLU A 127 25.99 2.92 13.93
CA GLU A 127 27.09 3.61 13.24
C GLU A 127 26.76 5.10 13.04
N ARG A 128 25.54 5.42 12.64
CA ARG A 128 25.08 6.81 12.46
C ARG A 128 25.10 7.58 13.78
N ILE A 129 24.61 7.00 14.86
CA ILE A 129 24.65 7.61 16.20
C ILE A 129 26.09 7.89 16.64
N LYS A 130 27.04 6.99 16.35
CA LYS A 130 28.47 7.21 16.67
C LYS A 130 29.09 8.33 15.84
N GLN A 131 28.67 8.49 14.57
CA GLN A 131 29.18 9.55 13.70
C GLN A 131 28.66 10.93 14.07
N ASP A 132 27.43 11.02 14.55
CA ASP A 132 26.78 12.28 14.93
C ASP A 132 25.87 12.07 16.14
N PRO A 133 26.45 12.07 17.37
CA PRO A 133 25.70 11.78 18.59
C PRO A 133 24.68 12.87 18.96
N ASP A 134 24.84 14.08 18.45
CA ASP A 134 24.00 15.24 18.79
C ASP A 134 22.77 15.40 17.84
N LEU A 135 22.56 14.46 16.90
CA LEU A 135 21.38 14.50 16.05
C LEU A 135 20.08 14.33 16.86
N ASN A 136 19.18 15.30 16.71
CA ASN A 136 17.92 15.37 17.45
C ASN A 136 17.01 14.13 17.29
N TYR A 137 17.18 13.35 16.22
CA TYR A 137 16.36 12.15 15.94
C TYR A 137 17.04 10.82 16.33
N ASN A 138 18.18 10.83 17.00
CA ASN A 138 18.83 9.60 17.46
C ASN A 138 17.92 8.83 18.43
N TYR A 139 17.23 9.55 19.32
CA TYR A 139 16.27 8.95 20.24
C TYR A 139 15.08 8.31 19.50
N GLU A 140 14.53 8.98 18.50
CA GLU A 140 13.42 8.47 17.68
C GLU A 140 13.85 7.23 16.88
N ASN A 141 15.06 7.25 16.32
CA ASN A 141 15.64 6.11 15.60
C ASN A 141 15.83 4.89 16.52
N GLU A 142 16.29 5.08 17.76
CA GLU A 142 16.43 4.00 18.76
C GLU A 142 15.07 3.45 19.17
N GLN A 143 14.07 4.29 19.40
CA GLN A 143 12.71 3.86 19.71
C GLN A 143 12.10 3.08 18.54
N PHE A 144 12.23 3.57 17.31
CA PHE A 144 11.77 2.90 16.12
C PHE A 144 12.39 1.49 15.98
N LEU A 145 13.71 1.39 16.16
CA LEU A 145 14.42 0.11 16.12
C LEU A 145 13.93 -0.84 17.22
N SER A 146 13.75 -0.35 18.43
CA SER A 146 13.26 -1.15 19.57
C SER A 146 11.85 -1.70 19.29
N ASN A 147 10.98 -0.91 18.68
CA ASN A 147 9.64 -1.35 18.31
C ASN A 147 9.69 -2.45 17.23
N ILE A 148 10.52 -2.29 16.19
CA ILE A 148 10.69 -3.30 15.14
C ILE A 148 11.20 -4.62 15.72
N ILE A 149 12.22 -4.58 16.60
CA ILE A 149 12.77 -5.78 17.26
C ILE A 149 11.70 -6.47 18.08
N ARG A 150 10.92 -5.71 18.85
CA ARG A 150 9.83 -6.26 19.66
C ARG A 150 8.78 -6.97 18.81
N GLU A 151 8.33 -6.35 17.73
CA GLU A 151 7.36 -6.93 16.81
C GLU A 151 7.90 -8.18 16.11
N ALA A 152 9.15 -8.15 15.66
CA ALA A 152 9.79 -9.31 15.04
C ALA A 152 9.90 -10.51 16.01
N ASN A 153 10.19 -10.26 17.30
CA ASN A 153 10.24 -11.30 18.31
C ASN A 153 8.87 -11.89 18.60
N LEU A 154 7.81 -11.07 18.74
CA LEU A 154 6.44 -11.53 18.94
C LEU A 154 5.98 -12.45 17.78
N MET A 155 6.27 -12.08 16.53
CA MET A 155 5.94 -12.90 15.37
C MET A 155 6.71 -14.24 15.32
N THR A 156 7.87 -14.30 15.95
CA THR A 156 8.68 -15.54 16.02
C THR A 156 8.15 -16.47 17.11
N GLU A 157 7.64 -15.95 18.21
CA GLU A 157 7.05 -16.72 19.31
C GLU A 157 5.71 -17.34 18.89
N GLU A 158 4.87 -16.62 18.17
CA GLU A 158 3.59 -17.13 17.63
C GLU A 158 3.76 -18.29 16.63
N LYS A 159 4.91 -18.36 15.92
CA LYS A 159 5.19 -19.47 15.00
C LYS A 159 5.67 -20.75 15.69
N ASN A 160 6.14 -20.64 16.92
CA ASN A 160 6.69 -21.78 17.68
C ASN A 160 5.70 -22.33 18.72
N ALA A 161 4.50 -21.74 18.83
CA ALA A 161 3.40 -22.19 19.68
C ALA A 161 2.34 -22.94 18.85
#